data_5ddd8aa98e06c15904a42a765e2c290e
#
_entry.id   5ddd8aa98e06c15904a42a765e2c290e
#
_cell.length_a   1.000
_cell.length_b   1.000
_cell.length_c   1.000
_cell.angle_alpha   90.00
_cell.angle_beta   90.00
_cell.angle_gamma   90.00
#
_symmetry.space_group_name_H-M   'P 1'
#
loop_
_entity.id
_entity.type
_entity.pdbx_description
1 polymer ?
#
loop_
_entity_poly.entity_id
_entity_poly.type
_entity_poly.pdbx_seq_one_letter_code
_entity_poly.pdbx_strand_id
1 'polypeptide(L)'
;MCRPTGCLATAARLGGETTSLPTMVFDDVGGHWVAVGLTTATCQDANAEFWVVLILQPRPDGTLSGEFSKTSANGCAIKKAVTFTRTGDVDVGAVSDPASQAPRVVSPAEALHGRYRDTVKWANGATPNQYDWAVRTDCLRTGERCMSFFHAPPDGSKPLVFSSRSWILATEREATCAGGGTTPVKDTAEFTLPQPPQDPIMLLTAHGHHEQTKSCILSIEFDERFERTGD
;
A
#
# COMPACT_ATOMS: atom_id res chain seq x y z
N MET A 1 4.35 -5.70 24.67
CA MET A 1 4.96 -6.98 25.07
C MET A 1 6.09 -7.31 24.11
N CYS A 2 7.26 -7.66 24.60
CA CYS A 2 8.39 -8.07 23.75
C CYS A 2 8.68 -9.56 23.91
N ARG A 3 8.97 -10.23 22.79
CA ARG A 3 9.38 -11.63 22.65
C ARG A 3 10.72 -11.67 21.92
N PRO A 4 11.46 -12.80 21.90
CA PRO A 4 12.67 -12.91 21.09
C PRO A 4 12.46 -12.59 19.58
N THR A 5 11.24 -12.77 19.09
CA THR A 5 10.83 -12.51 17.69
C THR A 5 10.39 -11.07 17.43
N GLY A 6 10.42 -10.18 18.42
CA GLY A 6 10.02 -8.77 18.31
C GLY A 6 9.02 -8.33 19.37
N CYS A 7 8.79 -7.03 19.42
CA CYS A 7 7.81 -6.42 20.32
C CYS A 7 6.47 -6.24 19.58
N LEU A 8 5.38 -6.37 20.33
CA LEU A 8 4.05 -6.08 19.82
C LEU A 8 3.19 -5.35 20.85
N ALA A 9 2.26 -4.56 20.38
CA ALA A 9 1.26 -3.86 21.18
C ALA A 9 -0.12 -3.97 20.53
N THR A 10 -1.16 -3.88 21.34
CA THR A 10 -2.54 -3.85 20.89
C THR A 10 -3.17 -2.51 21.25
N ALA A 11 -4.05 -2.00 20.41
CA ALA A 11 -4.82 -0.81 20.66
C ALA A 11 -6.29 -1.03 20.30
N ALA A 12 -7.18 -0.42 21.07
CA ALA A 12 -8.60 -0.34 20.77
C ALA A 12 -9.02 1.13 20.82
N ARG A 13 -9.98 1.50 20.00
CA ARG A 13 -10.55 2.83 20.01
C ARG A 13 -11.56 2.96 21.14
N LEU A 14 -11.40 3.97 21.98
CA LEU A 14 -12.28 4.19 23.14
C LEU A 14 -13.45 5.15 22.85
N GLY A 15 -13.60 5.63 21.62
CA GLY A 15 -14.68 6.54 21.22
C GLY A 15 -14.35 7.35 19.94
N GLY A 16 -15.23 8.26 19.54
CA GLY A 16 -15.05 9.13 18.38
C GLY A 16 -15.67 8.59 17.08
N GLU A 17 -15.53 9.31 15.96
CA GLU A 17 -16.10 8.94 14.66
C GLU A 17 -15.54 7.63 14.08
N THR A 18 -16.38 6.92 13.33
CA THR A 18 -16.10 5.60 12.74
C THR A 18 -15.21 5.69 11.51
N THR A 19 -13.98 6.17 11.64
CA THR A 19 -13.13 6.39 10.46
C THR A 19 -12.16 5.26 10.14
N SER A 20 -11.97 4.26 11.02
CA SER A 20 -10.92 3.24 10.80
C SER A 20 -11.14 2.00 11.67
N LEU A 21 -10.18 1.11 11.69
CA LEU A 21 -10.19 -0.15 12.41
C LEU A 21 -10.51 0.04 13.90
N PRO A 22 -11.46 -0.72 14.45
CA PRO A 22 -11.85 -0.63 15.86
C PRO A 22 -10.72 -1.12 16.78
N THR A 23 -9.90 -2.04 16.31
CA THR A 23 -8.74 -2.60 17.01
C THR A 23 -7.55 -2.66 16.07
N MET A 24 -6.35 -2.47 16.60
CA MET A 24 -5.10 -2.56 15.84
C MET A 24 -4.08 -3.37 16.63
N VAL A 25 -3.28 -4.14 15.91
CA VAL A 25 -2.10 -4.82 16.45
C VAL A 25 -0.87 -4.18 15.81
N PHE A 26 0.02 -3.67 16.63
CA PHE A 26 1.26 -3.04 16.23
C PHE A 26 2.41 -4.03 16.41
N ASP A 27 3.22 -4.17 15.40
CA ASP A 27 4.51 -4.86 15.47
C ASP A 27 5.63 -3.81 15.44
N ASP A 28 6.69 -4.06 16.21
CA ASP A 28 7.93 -3.28 16.09
C ASP A 28 8.70 -3.75 14.86
N VAL A 29 8.82 -2.87 13.89
CA VAL A 29 9.55 -3.09 12.65
C VAL A 29 10.60 -2.01 12.50
N GLY A 30 11.87 -2.36 12.74
CA GLY A 30 12.99 -1.41 12.63
C GLY A 30 12.89 -0.21 13.57
N GLY A 31 12.34 -0.39 14.78
CA GLY A 31 12.14 0.68 15.76
C GLY A 31 10.91 1.55 15.54
N HIS A 32 10.03 1.14 14.63
CA HIS A 32 8.73 1.77 14.38
C HIS A 32 7.60 0.83 14.76
N TRP A 33 6.57 1.37 15.39
CA TRP A 33 5.33 0.65 15.63
C TRP A 33 4.47 0.70 14.37
N VAL A 34 4.29 -0.43 13.72
CA VAL A 34 3.55 -0.54 12.46
C VAL A 34 2.29 -1.38 12.67
N ALA A 35 1.14 -0.83 12.30
CA ALA A 35 -0.12 -1.56 12.25
C ALA A 35 -0.70 -1.46 10.84
N VAL A 36 -1.11 -2.59 10.28
CA VAL A 36 -1.74 -2.70 8.96
C VAL A 36 -3.05 -3.46 9.10
N GLY A 37 -4.09 -2.93 8.48
CA GLY A 37 -5.40 -3.59 8.46
C GLY A 37 -6.23 -3.19 7.26
N LEU A 38 -7.36 -3.88 7.07
CA LEU A 38 -8.28 -3.64 5.97
C LEU A 38 -9.59 -3.04 6.47
N THR A 39 -10.16 -2.15 5.69
CA THR A 39 -11.50 -1.62 5.90
C THR A 39 -12.19 -1.40 4.55
N THR A 40 -13.50 -1.23 4.56
CA THR A 40 -14.26 -0.87 3.36
C THR A 40 -14.72 0.58 3.47
N ALA A 41 -14.63 1.34 2.38
CA ALA A 41 -15.15 2.70 2.30
C ALA A 41 -15.46 3.06 0.84
N THR A 42 -16.11 4.20 0.64
CA THR A 42 -16.42 4.71 -0.69
C THR A 42 -15.18 5.30 -1.36
N CYS A 43 -14.95 4.92 -2.61
CA CYS A 43 -13.98 5.49 -3.52
C CYS A 43 -14.64 5.68 -4.88
N GLN A 44 -14.71 6.93 -5.38
CA GLN A 44 -15.34 7.26 -6.67
C GLN A 44 -16.76 6.66 -6.80
N ASP A 45 -17.59 6.90 -5.78
CA ASP A 45 -19.00 6.43 -5.67
C ASP A 45 -19.20 4.90 -5.59
N ALA A 46 -18.14 4.11 -5.48
CA ALA A 46 -18.18 2.66 -5.29
C ALA A 46 -17.54 2.24 -3.96
N ASN A 47 -18.01 1.11 -3.41
CA ASN A 47 -17.35 0.51 -2.26
C ASN A 47 -16.02 -0.11 -2.69
N ALA A 48 -14.95 0.26 -1.98
CA ALA A 48 -13.61 -0.25 -2.20
C ALA A 48 -12.98 -0.76 -0.90
N GLU A 49 -12.08 -1.71 -1.02
CA GLU A 49 -11.21 -2.12 0.07
C GLU A 49 -10.09 -1.09 0.24
N PHE A 50 -9.84 -0.71 1.47
CA PHE A 50 -8.77 0.19 1.86
C PHE A 50 -7.78 -0.48 2.80
N TRP A 51 -6.52 -0.29 2.51
CA TRP A 51 -5.40 -0.58 3.39
C TRP A 51 -5.21 0.60 4.34
N VAL A 52 -5.34 0.33 5.62
CA VAL A 52 -5.12 1.29 6.70
C VAL A 52 -3.77 0.97 7.31
N VAL A 53 -2.85 1.92 7.25
CA VAL A 53 -1.50 1.78 7.80
C VAL A 53 -1.25 2.91 8.79
N LEU A 54 -0.75 2.55 9.96
CA LEU A 54 -0.32 3.47 10.98
C LEU A 54 1.12 3.14 11.36
N ILE A 55 2.03 4.07 11.11
CA ILE A 55 3.45 3.95 11.44
C ILE A 55 3.77 5.01 12.47
N LEU A 56 4.24 4.58 13.64
CA LEU A 56 4.52 5.46 14.78
C LEU A 56 5.96 5.26 15.26
N GLN A 57 6.61 6.35 15.61
CA GLN A 57 7.93 6.39 16.21
C GLN A 57 7.86 6.98 17.62
N PRO A 58 8.41 6.31 18.63
CA PRO A 58 8.59 6.88 19.96
C PRO A 58 9.46 8.14 19.90
N ARG A 59 9.07 9.17 20.65
CA ARG A 59 9.83 10.42 20.81
C ARG A 59 10.40 10.54 22.20
N PRO A 60 11.49 11.32 22.38
CA PRO A 60 12.11 11.53 23.69
C PRO A 60 11.18 12.17 24.74
N ASP A 61 10.16 12.92 24.31
CA ASP A 61 9.14 13.54 25.16
C ASP A 61 8.02 12.58 25.61
N GLY A 62 8.14 11.30 25.27
CA GLY A 62 7.15 10.26 25.59
C GLY A 62 5.93 10.22 24.68
N THR A 63 5.89 11.02 23.61
CA THR A 63 4.85 10.95 22.59
C THR A 63 5.18 9.87 21.55
N LEU A 64 4.15 9.45 20.78
CA LEU A 64 4.32 8.68 19.56
C LEU A 64 3.92 9.58 18.39
N SER A 65 4.80 9.78 17.42
CA SER A 65 4.48 10.55 16.23
C SER A 65 4.74 9.76 14.97
N GLY A 66 3.99 10.03 13.90
CA GLY A 66 4.18 9.31 12.67
C GLY A 66 3.12 9.62 11.61
N GLU A 67 2.74 8.62 10.88
CA GLU A 67 1.89 8.74 9.71
C GLU A 67 0.73 7.75 9.78
N PHE A 68 -0.46 8.24 9.49
CA PHE A 68 -1.64 7.46 9.16
C PHE A 68 -1.86 7.54 7.65
N SER A 69 -2.05 6.39 7.00
CA SER A 69 -2.48 6.33 5.61
C SER A 69 -3.65 5.37 5.44
N LYS A 70 -4.51 5.69 4.47
CA LYS A 70 -5.64 4.86 4.05
C LYS A 70 -5.70 4.89 2.54
N THR A 71 -5.43 3.76 1.88
CA THR A 71 -5.22 3.68 0.42
C THR A 71 -6.00 2.51 -0.15
N SER A 72 -6.66 2.71 -1.30
CA SER A 72 -7.31 1.67 -2.09
C SER A 72 -6.52 1.33 -3.34
N ALA A 73 -6.76 0.15 -3.92
CA ALA A 73 -6.20 -0.24 -5.23
C ALA A 73 -6.64 0.72 -6.36
N ASN A 74 -7.80 1.37 -6.22
CA ASN A 74 -8.33 2.34 -7.20
C ASN A 74 -7.73 3.75 -7.06
N GLY A 75 -6.66 3.92 -6.27
CA GLY A 75 -5.95 5.20 -6.14
C GLY A 75 -6.57 6.20 -5.17
N CYS A 76 -7.70 5.90 -4.51
CA CYS A 76 -8.18 6.75 -3.42
C CYS A 76 -7.20 6.64 -2.24
N ALA A 77 -6.65 7.76 -1.82
CA ALA A 77 -5.68 7.80 -0.75
C ALA A 77 -5.89 8.98 0.19
N ILE A 78 -5.69 8.73 1.48
CA ILE A 78 -5.61 9.75 2.53
C ILE A 78 -4.31 9.51 3.28
N LYS A 79 -3.54 10.57 3.50
CA LYS A 79 -2.30 10.55 4.28
C LYS A 79 -2.32 11.70 5.27
N LYS A 80 -2.02 11.42 6.54
CA LYS A 80 -2.01 12.42 7.62
C LYS A 80 -0.85 12.17 8.57
N ALA A 81 -0.16 13.22 8.98
CA ALA A 81 0.70 13.18 10.15
C ALA A 81 -0.16 13.02 11.41
N VAL A 82 0.29 12.21 12.35
CA VAL A 82 -0.40 11.95 13.62
C VAL A 82 0.57 12.03 14.78
N THR A 83 0.05 12.47 15.94
CA THR A 83 0.77 12.46 17.21
C THR A 83 -0.15 11.94 18.29
N PHE A 84 0.34 11.01 19.11
CA PHE A 84 -0.38 10.47 20.25
C PHE A 84 0.36 10.87 21.53
N THR A 85 -0.38 11.45 22.46
CA THR A 85 0.10 11.83 23.79
C THR A 85 -0.60 10.95 24.82
N ARG A 86 0.14 10.44 25.79
CA ARG A 86 -0.43 9.66 26.90
C ARG A 86 -1.32 10.55 27.76
N THR A 87 -2.56 10.19 27.93
CA THR A 87 -3.56 10.92 28.75
C THR A 87 -3.93 10.23 30.05
N GLY A 88 -3.49 8.99 30.23
CA GLY A 88 -3.79 8.20 31.44
C GLY A 88 -3.44 6.74 31.25
N ASP A 89 -3.87 5.92 32.21
CA ASP A 89 -3.76 4.47 32.13
C ASP A 89 -4.96 3.87 31.41
N VAL A 90 -4.74 2.74 30.71
CA VAL A 90 -5.78 2.00 30.00
C VAL A 90 -6.32 0.88 30.91
N ASP A 91 -7.62 0.65 30.84
CA ASP A 91 -8.20 -0.60 31.31
C ASP A 91 -7.72 -1.73 30.39
N VAL A 92 -6.79 -2.55 30.90
CA VAL A 92 -6.22 -3.66 30.13
C VAL A 92 -7.27 -4.70 29.72
N GLY A 93 -8.40 -4.78 30.42
CA GLY A 93 -9.53 -5.64 30.04
C GLY A 93 -10.29 -5.15 28.80
N ALA A 94 -10.15 -3.89 28.43
CA ALA A 94 -10.77 -3.30 27.24
C ALA A 94 -9.93 -3.49 25.96
N VAL A 95 -8.73 -4.03 26.05
CA VAL A 95 -7.78 -4.18 24.93
C VAL A 95 -7.38 -5.64 24.81
N SER A 96 -7.34 -6.18 23.60
CA SER A 96 -6.87 -7.56 23.37
C SER A 96 -5.48 -7.79 23.95
N ASP A 97 -5.28 -8.90 24.65
CA ASP A 97 -3.97 -9.25 25.20
C ASP A 97 -2.94 -9.42 24.04
N PRO A 98 -1.83 -8.67 24.03
CA PRO A 98 -0.76 -8.87 23.08
C PRO A 98 -0.23 -10.31 23.05
N ALA A 99 -0.26 -11.02 24.19
CA ALA A 99 0.23 -12.40 24.26
C ALA A 99 -0.63 -13.39 23.44
N SER A 100 -1.91 -13.06 23.23
CA SER A 100 -2.84 -13.89 22.45
C SER A 100 -2.66 -13.75 20.93
N GLN A 101 -1.91 -12.75 20.48
CA GLN A 101 -1.72 -12.50 19.05
C GLN A 101 -0.70 -13.45 18.44
N ALA A 102 -1.05 -14.03 17.28
CA ALA A 102 -0.09 -14.83 16.50
C ALA A 102 1.13 -13.98 16.12
N PRO A 103 2.33 -14.57 15.98
CA PRO A 103 3.49 -13.86 15.43
C PRO A 103 3.21 -13.27 14.05
N ARG A 104 3.86 -12.14 13.73
CA ARG A 104 3.85 -11.58 12.37
C ARG A 104 4.61 -12.52 11.43
N VAL A 105 4.05 -12.75 10.27
CA VAL A 105 4.70 -13.49 9.18
C VAL A 105 5.30 -12.46 8.22
N VAL A 106 6.60 -12.56 7.95
CA VAL A 106 7.28 -11.72 6.96
C VAL A 106 6.88 -12.20 5.57
N SER A 107 6.33 -11.30 4.77
CA SER A 107 5.94 -11.59 3.39
C SER A 107 7.12 -11.44 2.43
N PRO A 108 7.28 -12.29 1.42
CA PRO A 108 8.26 -12.05 0.37
C PRO A 108 7.99 -10.76 -0.43
N ALA A 109 6.78 -10.23 -0.38
CA ALA A 109 6.44 -8.95 -1.00
C ALA A 109 7.13 -7.75 -0.32
N GLU A 110 7.52 -7.86 0.95
CA GLU A 110 8.22 -6.79 1.68
C GLU A 110 9.59 -6.44 1.05
N ALA A 111 10.16 -7.35 0.26
CA ALA A 111 11.36 -7.10 -0.51
C ALA A 111 11.17 -6.08 -1.66
N LEU A 112 9.93 -5.67 -1.98
CA LEU A 112 9.63 -4.61 -2.93
C LEU A 112 9.58 -3.26 -2.20
N HIS A 113 10.73 -2.64 -2.02
CA HIS A 113 10.93 -1.37 -1.34
C HIS A 113 12.11 -0.58 -1.90
N GLY A 114 12.14 0.73 -1.68
CA GLY A 114 13.20 1.63 -2.14
C GLY A 114 12.77 2.46 -3.34
N ARG A 115 13.70 2.85 -4.19
CA ARG A 115 13.45 3.66 -5.40
C ARG A 115 13.49 2.81 -6.64
N TYR A 116 12.55 3.05 -7.55
CA TYR A 116 12.44 2.33 -8.80
C TYR A 116 12.21 3.28 -9.96
N ARG A 117 12.84 2.94 -11.10
CA ARG A 117 12.48 3.49 -12.40
C ARG A 117 11.47 2.58 -13.07
N ASP A 118 10.32 3.13 -13.37
CA ASP A 118 9.25 2.51 -14.13
C ASP A 118 9.40 2.87 -15.62
N THR A 119 9.25 1.88 -16.47
CA THR A 119 9.22 2.06 -17.93
C THR A 119 8.02 1.30 -18.48
N VAL A 120 7.11 2.03 -19.12
CA VAL A 120 5.95 1.45 -19.82
C VAL A 120 6.15 1.55 -21.32
N LYS A 121 6.15 0.40 -22.01
CA LYS A 121 6.25 0.29 -23.46
C LYS A 121 4.91 -0.14 -24.04
N TRP A 122 4.34 0.68 -24.89
CA TRP A 122 3.07 0.44 -25.55
C TRP A 122 3.23 -0.42 -26.80
N ALA A 123 2.31 -1.37 -27.05
CA ALA A 123 2.35 -2.26 -28.21
C ALA A 123 2.25 -1.53 -29.57
N ASN A 124 1.74 -0.30 -29.60
CA ASN A 124 1.66 0.52 -30.79
C ASN A 124 2.96 1.24 -31.16
N GLY A 125 4.04 1.02 -30.41
CA GLY A 125 5.35 1.66 -30.64
C GLY A 125 5.44 3.14 -30.21
N ALA A 126 4.46 3.64 -29.44
CA ALA A 126 4.54 4.98 -28.86
C ALA A 126 5.81 5.11 -27.96
N THR A 127 6.30 6.33 -27.84
CA THR A 127 7.43 6.61 -26.95
C THR A 127 7.17 6.07 -25.54
N PRO A 128 8.10 5.28 -24.98
CA PRO A 128 7.92 4.75 -23.63
C PRO A 128 7.76 5.85 -22.59
N ASN A 129 6.82 5.67 -21.68
CA ASN A 129 6.69 6.53 -20.51
C ASN A 129 7.70 6.07 -19.46
N GLN A 130 8.32 7.03 -18.77
CA GLN A 130 9.24 6.75 -17.67
C GLN A 130 8.87 7.57 -16.44
N TYR A 131 8.91 6.92 -15.28
CA TYR A 131 8.62 7.54 -13.99
C TYR A 131 9.63 7.05 -12.94
N ASP A 132 9.96 7.90 -11.98
CA ASP A 132 10.74 7.50 -10.81
C ASP A 132 9.80 7.43 -9.59
N TRP A 133 9.84 6.31 -8.88
CA TRP A 133 8.96 6.00 -7.77
C TRP A 133 9.74 5.73 -6.48
N ALA A 134 9.24 6.22 -5.36
CA ALA A 134 9.55 5.70 -4.05
C ALA A 134 8.51 4.63 -3.68
N VAL A 135 8.97 3.46 -3.24
CA VAL A 135 8.11 2.29 -2.99
C VAL A 135 8.20 1.85 -1.55
N ARG A 136 7.03 1.65 -0.93
CA ARG A 136 6.87 1.01 0.37
C ARG A 136 5.85 -0.11 0.26
N THR A 137 6.14 -1.24 0.89
CA THR A 137 5.23 -2.38 0.96
C THR A 137 4.76 -2.59 2.38
N ASP A 138 3.46 -2.56 2.59
CA ASP A 138 2.79 -2.77 3.86
C ASP A 138 1.98 -4.07 3.79
N CYS A 139 2.25 -5.02 4.69
CA CYS A 139 1.65 -6.35 4.70
C CYS A 139 0.73 -6.56 5.89
N LEU A 140 -0.37 -7.30 5.69
CA LEU A 140 -1.13 -7.86 6.80
C LEU A 140 -0.24 -8.79 7.63
N ARG A 141 -0.51 -8.91 8.92
CA ARG A 141 0.30 -9.74 9.83
C ARG A 141 0.42 -11.21 9.43
N THR A 142 -0.54 -11.72 8.64
CA THR A 142 -0.47 -13.07 8.06
C THR A 142 0.58 -13.23 6.97
N GLY A 143 1.09 -12.13 6.40
CA GLY A 143 2.05 -12.13 5.29
C GLY A 143 1.48 -12.53 3.92
N GLU A 144 0.21 -12.94 3.86
CA GLU A 144 -0.42 -13.45 2.62
C GLU A 144 -0.82 -12.34 1.66
N ARG A 145 -1.16 -11.16 2.21
CA ARG A 145 -1.61 -10.01 1.43
C ARG A 145 -0.82 -8.77 1.81
N CYS A 146 -0.36 -8.05 0.79
CA CYS A 146 0.35 -6.78 0.94
C CYS A 146 -0.16 -5.77 -0.07
N MET A 147 0.08 -4.50 0.22
CA MET A 147 0.00 -3.43 -0.76
C MET A 147 1.38 -2.79 -0.90
N SER A 148 1.92 -2.79 -2.11
CA SER A 148 3.10 -2.01 -2.48
C SER A 148 2.62 -0.68 -3.06
N PHE A 149 2.97 0.39 -2.39
CA PHE A 149 2.55 1.74 -2.75
C PHE A 149 3.71 2.48 -3.41
N PHE A 150 3.58 2.71 -4.71
CA PHE A 150 4.50 3.50 -5.50
C PHE A 150 4.05 4.97 -5.44
N HIS A 151 4.94 5.84 -5.03
CA HIS A 151 4.69 7.26 -4.87
C HIS A 151 5.70 8.09 -5.67
N ALA A 152 5.19 9.03 -6.48
CA ALA A 152 5.98 10.03 -7.18
C ALA A 152 5.43 11.43 -6.91
N PRO A 153 6.24 12.39 -6.45
CA PRO A 153 5.81 13.78 -6.31
C PRO A 153 5.44 14.42 -7.67
N PRO A 154 4.46 15.36 -7.72
CA PRO A 154 3.70 15.85 -6.57
C PRO A 154 2.56 14.92 -6.14
N ASP A 155 1.89 14.18 -7.01
CA ASP A 155 0.67 13.47 -6.64
C ASP A 155 0.52 12.11 -7.35
N GLY A 156 1.59 11.62 -7.97
CA GLY A 156 1.56 10.31 -8.63
C GLY A 156 1.50 9.17 -7.61
N SER A 157 0.57 8.24 -7.80
CA SER A 157 0.51 7.01 -7.01
C SER A 157 0.11 5.82 -7.87
N LYS A 158 0.73 4.67 -7.62
CA LYS A 158 0.41 3.41 -8.26
C LYS A 158 0.38 2.31 -7.18
N PRO A 159 -0.79 1.88 -6.70
CA PRO A 159 -0.91 0.78 -5.75
C PRO A 159 -0.87 -0.57 -6.49
N LEU A 160 -0.07 -1.51 -5.99
CA LEU A 160 -0.06 -2.91 -6.43
C LEU A 160 -0.47 -3.79 -5.24
N VAL A 161 -1.48 -4.62 -5.42
CA VAL A 161 -1.93 -5.56 -4.38
C VAL A 161 -1.26 -6.91 -4.56
N PHE A 162 -0.48 -7.34 -3.58
CA PHE A 162 0.15 -8.65 -3.57
C PHE A 162 -0.77 -9.70 -2.93
N SER A 163 -0.97 -10.79 -3.64
CA SER A 163 -1.59 -12.01 -3.14
C SER A 163 -1.19 -13.18 -4.04
N SER A 164 -1.22 -14.41 -3.51
CA SER A 164 -0.95 -15.62 -4.31
C SER A 164 0.37 -15.56 -5.11
N ARG A 165 1.40 -14.92 -4.56
CA ARG A 165 2.75 -14.76 -5.14
C ARG A 165 2.85 -13.82 -6.34
N SER A 166 1.86 -12.96 -6.55
CA SER A 166 1.88 -11.93 -7.60
C SER A 166 1.41 -10.59 -7.06
N TRP A 167 1.88 -9.51 -7.67
CA TRP A 167 1.28 -8.18 -7.52
C TRP A 167 0.32 -7.92 -8.67
N ILE A 168 -0.85 -7.45 -8.34
CA ILE A 168 -1.89 -7.09 -9.30
C ILE A 168 -1.99 -5.56 -9.35
N LEU A 169 -1.85 -5.00 -10.55
CA LEU A 169 -2.33 -3.68 -10.92
C LEU A 169 -3.77 -3.85 -11.41
N ALA A 170 -4.71 -3.17 -10.80
CA ALA A 170 -6.09 -3.10 -11.27
C ALA A 170 -6.64 -1.73 -10.89
N THR A 171 -6.41 -0.74 -11.74
CA THR A 171 -6.84 0.64 -11.51
C THR A 171 -7.95 1.03 -12.45
N GLU A 172 -8.92 1.76 -11.94
CA GLU A 172 -9.99 2.39 -12.71
C GLU A 172 -10.00 3.89 -12.40
N ARG A 173 -10.07 4.71 -13.43
CA ARG A 173 -10.06 6.17 -13.31
C ARG A 173 -10.77 6.82 -14.48
N GLU A 174 -11.19 8.07 -14.33
CA GLU A 174 -11.63 8.89 -15.46
C GLU A 174 -10.41 9.61 -16.08
N ALA A 175 -10.37 9.67 -17.40
CA ALA A 175 -9.40 10.46 -18.16
C ALA A 175 -10.08 11.39 -19.15
N THR A 176 -9.41 12.50 -19.47
CA THR A 176 -9.91 13.45 -20.50
C THR A 176 -9.35 13.06 -21.86
N CYS A 177 -10.23 12.97 -22.85
CA CYS A 177 -9.85 12.70 -24.23
C CYS A 177 -9.29 13.94 -24.93
N ALA A 178 -8.33 13.74 -25.86
CA ALA A 178 -7.72 14.84 -26.61
C ALA A 178 -8.74 15.65 -27.43
N GLY A 179 -9.84 15.01 -27.89
CA GLY A 179 -10.96 15.65 -28.60
C GLY A 179 -12.05 16.23 -27.70
N GLY A 180 -11.84 16.25 -26.40
CA GLY A 180 -12.83 16.64 -25.38
C GLY A 180 -13.67 15.47 -24.89
N GLY A 181 -14.35 15.66 -23.75
CA GLY A 181 -15.08 14.62 -23.03
C GLY A 181 -14.20 13.77 -22.15
N THR A 182 -14.83 12.86 -21.38
CA THR A 182 -14.14 11.93 -20.47
C THR A 182 -14.41 10.49 -20.86
N THR A 183 -13.50 9.60 -20.46
CA THR A 183 -13.60 8.15 -20.67
C THR A 183 -13.14 7.41 -19.43
N PRO A 184 -13.83 6.34 -19.01
CA PRO A 184 -13.29 5.40 -18.05
C PRO A 184 -12.03 4.74 -18.62
N VAL A 185 -11.00 4.69 -17.82
CA VAL A 185 -9.73 4.02 -18.11
C VAL A 185 -9.55 2.90 -17.11
N LYS A 186 -9.22 1.71 -17.62
CA LYS A 186 -8.86 0.56 -16.82
C LYS A 186 -7.46 0.07 -17.21
N ASP A 187 -6.57 0.01 -16.24
CA ASP A 187 -5.23 -0.58 -16.39
C ASP A 187 -5.14 -1.85 -15.56
N THR A 188 -4.72 -2.95 -16.19
CA THR A 188 -4.52 -4.24 -15.51
C THR A 188 -3.16 -4.83 -15.88
N ALA A 189 -2.45 -5.35 -14.89
CA ALA A 189 -1.20 -6.10 -15.09
C ALA A 189 -0.95 -7.05 -13.92
N GLU A 190 -0.21 -8.14 -14.16
CA GLU A 190 0.21 -9.07 -13.13
C GLU A 190 1.74 -9.19 -13.13
N PHE A 191 2.35 -8.90 -11.97
CA PHE A 191 3.79 -8.98 -11.73
C PHE A 191 4.08 -10.20 -10.85
N THR A 192 4.71 -11.22 -11.40
CA THR A 192 5.05 -12.43 -10.65
C THR A 192 6.24 -12.22 -9.74
N LEU A 193 6.19 -12.79 -8.53
CA LEU A 193 7.30 -12.78 -7.59
C LEU A 193 8.57 -13.39 -8.22
N PRO A 194 9.71 -12.68 -8.25
CA PRO A 194 10.95 -13.17 -8.83
C PRO A 194 11.43 -14.49 -8.24
N GLN A 195 11.99 -15.33 -9.09
CA GLN A 195 12.64 -16.59 -8.71
C GLN A 195 14.09 -16.62 -9.24
N PRO A 196 15.11 -16.86 -8.41
CA PRO A 196 15.03 -17.09 -6.95
C PRO A 196 14.57 -15.84 -6.20
N PRO A 197 14.13 -15.99 -4.94
CA PRO A 197 13.75 -14.83 -4.11
C PRO A 197 14.88 -13.79 -4.02
N GLN A 198 14.51 -12.52 -4.06
CA GLN A 198 15.40 -11.36 -3.93
C GLN A 198 14.94 -10.49 -2.78
N ASP A 199 15.90 -9.89 -2.08
CA ASP A 199 15.66 -8.82 -1.09
C ASP A 199 16.88 -7.86 -1.10
N PRO A 200 16.71 -6.64 -1.61
CA PRO A 200 15.52 -6.08 -2.28
C PRO A 200 15.29 -6.67 -3.69
N ILE A 201 14.06 -6.58 -4.20
CA ILE A 201 13.74 -6.94 -5.58
C ILE A 201 14.39 -5.92 -6.52
N MET A 202 15.26 -6.41 -7.42
CA MET A 202 16.00 -5.54 -8.35
C MET A 202 15.22 -5.23 -9.62
N LEU A 203 14.38 -6.16 -10.04
CA LEU A 203 13.61 -6.06 -11.27
C LEU A 203 12.24 -6.72 -11.10
N LEU A 204 11.19 -6.01 -11.47
CA LEU A 204 9.83 -6.52 -11.52
C LEU A 204 9.25 -6.18 -12.91
N THR A 205 8.66 -7.15 -13.59
CA THR A 205 8.11 -6.96 -14.94
C THR A 205 6.72 -7.56 -15.05
N ALA A 206 5.89 -6.96 -15.90
CA ALA A 206 4.57 -7.47 -16.25
C ALA A 206 4.24 -7.17 -17.71
N HIS A 207 3.31 -7.97 -18.23
CA HIS A 207 2.54 -7.64 -19.41
C HIS A 207 1.16 -7.20 -18.95
N GLY A 208 0.64 -6.09 -19.48
CA GLY A 208 -0.59 -5.47 -19.03
C GLY A 208 -1.49 -5.03 -20.17
N HIS A 209 -2.71 -4.66 -19.81
CA HIS A 209 -3.73 -4.20 -20.73
C HIS A 209 -4.30 -2.86 -20.27
N HIS A 210 -4.44 -1.93 -21.21
CA HIS A 210 -5.06 -0.61 -21.04
C HIS A 210 -6.33 -0.53 -21.88
N GLU A 211 -7.44 -0.16 -21.26
CA GLU A 211 -8.74 -0.06 -21.89
C GLU A 211 -9.39 1.30 -21.63
N GLN A 212 -9.96 1.89 -22.70
CA GLN A 212 -10.81 3.07 -22.67
C GLN A 212 -12.11 2.76 -23.41
N THR A 213 -13.26 3.00 -22.79
CA THR A 213 -14.54 2.42 -23.28
C THR A 213 -15.56 3.42 -23.80
N LYS A 214 -15.31 4.74 -23.66
CA LYS A 214 -16.24 5.78 -24.13
C LYS A 214 -15.54 6.73 -25.11
N SER A 215 -15.76 8.00 -25.02
CA SER A 215 -15.40 9.12 -25.92
C SER A 215 -14.09 8.97 -26.72
N CYS A 216 -13.10 8.29 -26.22
CA CYS A 216 -11.86 7.94 -26.92
C CYS A 216 -11.55 6.46 -26.70
N ILE A 217 -12.22 5.61 -27.46
CA ILE A 217 -12.09 4.15 -27.34
C ILE A 217 -10.67 3.71 -27.70
N LEU A 218 -10.01 3.01 -26.79
CA LEU A 218 -8.69 2.44 -26.97
C LEU A 218 -8.59 1.12 -26.21
N SER A 219 -8.00 0.11 -26.84
CA SER A 219 -7.64 -1.16 -26.18
C SER A 219 -6.23 -1.50 -26.66
N ILE A 220 -5.27 -1.55 -25.74
CA ILE A 220 -3.85 -1.71 -26.09
C ILE A 220 -3.10 -2.43 -24.99
N GLU A 221 -2.22 -3.33 -25.38
CA GLU A 221 -1.27 -4.02 -24.51
C GLU A 221 -0.06 -3.14 -24.22
N PHE A 222 0.55 -3.38 -23.05
CA PHE A 222 1.81 -2.75 -22.67
C PHE A 222 2.72 -3.73 -21.89
N ASP A 223 4.02 -3.51 -22.00
CA ASP A 223 5.01 -4.10 -21.10
C ASP A 223 5.44 -3.07 -20.08
N GLU A 224 5.42 -3.43 -18.80
CA GLU A 224 5.84 -2.58 -17.71
C GLU A 224 7.02 -3.19 -16.96
N ARG A 225 7.97 -2.35 -16.58
CA ARG A 225 9.21 -2.75 -15.94
C ARG A 225 9.59 -1.75 -14.85
N PHE A 226 9.76 -2.26 -13.63
CA PHE A 226 10.33 -1.53 -12.51
C PHE A 226 11.77 -2.00 -12.27
N GLU A 227 12.74 -1.10 -12.42
CA GLU A 227 14.15 -1.34 -12.09
C GLU A 227 14.51 -0.57 -10.82
N ARG A 228 15.09 -1.27 -9.85
CA ARG A 228 15.55 -0.62 -8.61
C ARG A 228 16.72 0.31 -8.89
N THR A 229 16.64 1.54 -8.37
CA THR A 229 17.67 2.59 -8.54
C THR A 229 18.33 2.99 -7.22
N GLY A 230 17.80 2.56 -6.07
CA GLY A 230 18.37 2.87 -4.75
C GLY A 230 17.36 2.68 -3.59
N ASP A 231 17.75 3.20 -2.44
CA ASP A 231 16.93 3.28 -1.21
C ASP A 231 16.13 4.58 -1.15
#